data_c60e395616ed32ae4c3bc8d8e8bd71e6
#
_entry.id   c60e395616ed32ae4c3bc8d8e8bd71e6
#
_cell.length_a   1.000
_cell.length_b   1.000
_cell.length_c   1.000
_cell.angle_alpha   90.00
_cell.angle_beta   90.00
_cell.angle_gamma   90.00
#
_symmetry.space_group_name_H-M   'P 1'
#
loop_
_entity.id
_entity.type
_entity.pdbx_description
1 polymer ?
#
loop_
_entity_poly.entity_id
_entity_poly.type
_entity_poly.pdbx_seq_one_letter_code
_entity_poly.pdbx_strand_id
1 'polypeptide(L)'
;MDKVGKYEFLAEPFHCDFSQRLFMGHMGSHMLNAADYHSSARGFGMKYLMTIKRSWVLSRLAIEMDEMPQMYTKFNVETWVESAMRFFTSRNFRVVGEDGKVYGYGRSIWAMIDTETRQPTDIFAIDNGAINNWIVDDKECPIDKGGRVKMDDSAQLVGTVETKYNDVDINGHINSVKYIEHVLDLWDLDWYREHQIKRFEIAYVAEAHQGDTLSFYRMQTGENEYCIRICKDGDTECCRSKVIFK
;
A
#
# COMPACT_ATOMS: atom_id res chain seq x y z
N MET A 1 0.83 -16.75 -20.81
CA MET A 1 0.91 -16.44 -19.36
C MET A 1 -0.40 -15.76 -19.00
N ASP A 2 -0.98 -16.09 -17.85
CA ASP A 2 -2.22 -15.47 -17.39
C ASP A 2 -1.99 -13.97 -17.07
N LYS A 3 -2.97 -13.13 -17.40
CA LYS A 3 -2.95 -11.69 -17.08
C LYS A 3 -3.18 -11.42 -15.60
N VAL A 4 -3.84 -12.33 -14.89
CA VAL A 4 -4.00 -12.30 -13.43
C VAL A 4 -2.90 -13.14 -12.80
N GLY A 5 -2.10 -12.52 -11.93
CA GLY A 5 -1.14 -13.25 -11.10
C GLY A 5 -1.80 -13.80 -9.85
N LYS A 6 -1.37 -14.97 -9.39
CA LYS A 6 -1.81 -15.58 -8.14
C LYS A 6 -0.61 -16.07 -7.35
N TYR A 7 -0.46 -15.59 -6.11
CA TYR A 7 0.71 -15.86 -5.27
C TYR A 7 0.25 -16.31 -3.89
N GLU A 8 0.77 -17.46 -3.44
CA GLU A 8 0.46 -18.03 -2.13
C GLU A 8 1.30 -17.39 -1.04
N PHE A 9 0.66 -17.09 0.09
CA PHE A 9 1.26 -16.60 1.31
C PHE A 9 0.70 -17.37 2.51
N LEU A 10 1.38 -17.24 3.65
CA LEU A 10 0.98 -17.78 4.94
C LEU A 10 0.80 -16.62 5.93
N ALA A 11 -0.24 -16.66 6.75
CA ALA A 11 -0.34 -15.81 7.92
C ALA A 11 0.59 -16.37 9.03
N GLU A 12 1.85 -15.95 8.99
CA GLU A 12 2.89 -16.44 9.89
C GLU A 12 2.69 -15.91 11.31
N PRO A 13 2.98 -16.69 12.37
CA PRO A 13 2.70 -16.30 13.75
C PRO A 13 3.26 -14.94 14.17
N PHE A 14 4.49 -14.61 13.72
CA PHE A 14 5.14 -13.34 14.06
C PHE A 14 4.70 -12.16 13.20
N HIS A 15 3.81 -12.40 12.24
CA HIS A 15 3.14 -11.39 11.43
C HIS A 15 1.67 -11.18 11.83
N CYS A 16 1.26 -11.79 12.97
CA CYS A 16 -0.10 -11.70 13.50
C CYS A 16 -0.13 -10.89 14.79
N ASP A 17 -1.26 -10.23 15.03
CA ASP A 17 -1.53 -9.44 16.21
C ASP A 17 -2.00 -10.32 17.40
N PHE A 18 -2.35 -9.68 18.52
CA PHE A 18 -2.85 -10.35 19.72
C PHE A 18 -4.17 -11.10 19.51
N SER A 19 -4.93 -10.78 18.47
CA SER A 19 -6.15 -11.50 18.06
C SER A 19 -5.86 -12.70 17.16
N GLN A 20 -4.59 -13.03 16.95
CA GLN A 20 -4.09 -14.08 16.06
C GLN A 20 -4.44 -13.86 14.60
N ARG A 21 -4.58 -12.61 14.17
CA ARG A 21 -4.86 -12.22 12.78
C ARG A 21 -3.70 -11.45 12.18
N LEU A 22 -3.49 -11.65 10.90
CA LEU A 22 -2.42 -10.97 10.15
C LEU A 22 -2.54 -9.45 10.30
N PHE A 23 -1.43 -8.76 10.64
CA PHE A 23 -1.40 -7.30 10.70
C PHE A 23 -1.69 -6.68 9.33
N MET A 24 -2.36 -5.53 9.31
CA MET A 24 -2.63 -4.76 8.09
C MET A 24 -1.35 -4.37 7.34
N GLY A 25 -0.28 -4.00 8.05
CA GLY A 25 1.01 -3.70 7.44
C GLY A 25 1.60 -4.90 6.68
N HIS A 26 1.54 -6.10 7.27
CA HIS A 26 1.98 -7.33 6.59
C HIS A 26 1.09 -7.70 5.41
N MET A 27 -0.23 -7.48 5.48
CA MET A 27 -1.11 -7.62 4.33
C MET A 27 -0.70 -6.66 3.20
N GLY A 28 -0.38 -5.41 3.52
CA GLY A 28 0.18 -4.46 2.58
C GLY A 28 1.47 -4.98 1.93
N SER A 29 2.40 -5.52 2.72
CA SER A 29 3.64 -6.13 2.22
C SER A 29 3.37 -7.28 1.25
N HIS A 30 2.44 -8.18 1.57
CA HIS A 30 2.08 -9.29 0.68
C HIS A 30 1.48 -8.81 -0.64
N MET A 31 0.62 -7.78 -0.61
CA MET A 31 0.08 -7.17 -1.83
C MET A 31 1.18 -6.54 -2.69
N LEU A 32 2.10 -5.78 -2.08
CA LEU A 32 3.18 -5.13 -2.81
C LEU A 32 4.18 -6.16 -3.39
N ASN A 33 4.49 -7.22 -2.64
CA ASN A 33 5.31 -8.34 -3.13
C ASN A 33 4.62 -9.06 -4.31
N ALA A 34 3.32 -9.35 -4.21
CA ALA A 34 2.56 -9.94 -5.31
C ALA A 34 2.58 -9.04 -6.56
N ALA A 35 2.52 -7.72 -6.38
CA ALA A 35 2.64 -6.76 -7.48
C ALA A 35 4.01 -6.82 -8.16
N ASP A 36 5.11 -6.89 -7.40
CA ASP A 36 6.46 -7.02 -7.96
C ASP A 36 6.66 -8.36 -8.64
N TYR A 37 6.27 -9.49 -8.03
CA TYR A 37 6.35 -10.81 -8.67
C TYR A 37 5.60 -10.85 -9.99
N HIS A 38 4.39 -10.26 -10.03
CA HIS A 38 3.58 -10.16 -11.23
C HIS A 38 4.27 -9.33 -12.32
N SER A 39 4.82 -8.17 -11.96
CA SER A 39 5.52 -7.27 -12.88
C SER A 39 6.83 -7.89 -13.36
N SER A 40 7.58 -8.54 -12.47
CA SER A 40 8.84 -9.22 -12.79
C SER A 40 8.66 -10.33 -13.81
N ALA A 41 7.60 -11.14 -13.67
CA ALA A 41 7.30 -12.22 -14.63
C ALA A 41 6.89 -11.69 -16.03
N ARG A 42 6.62 -10.38 -16.17
CA ARG A 42 6.11 -9.73 -17.40
C ARG A 42 7.02 -8.66 -17.97
N GLY A 43 8.27 -8.61 -17.50
CA GLY A 43 9.27 -7.66 -18.03
C GLY A 43 9.18 -6.24 -17.46
N PHE A 44 8.41 -6.01 -16.39
CA PHE A 44 8.24 -4.70 -15.74
C PHE A 44 8.67 -4.69 -14.26
N GLY A 45 9.36 -5.74 -13.81
CA GLY A 45 9.81 -5.85 -12.44
C GLY A 45 10.99 -4.95 -12.12
N MET A 46 11.20 -4.73 -10.83
CA MET A 46 12.21 -3.82 -10.30
C MET A 46 13.61 -4.11 -10.84
N LYS A 47 14.04 -5.39 -10.87
CA LYS A 47 15.36 -5.78 -11.34
C LYS A 47 15.65 -5.35 -12.78
N TYR A 48 14.68 -5.48 -13.67
CA TYR A 48 14.82 -5.03 -15.05
C TYR A 48 14.81 -3.50 -15.15
N LEU A 49 13.86 -2.84 -14.48
CA LEU A 49 13.71 -1.39 -14.53
C LEU A 49 14.97 -0.67 -14.03
N MET A 50 15.63 -1.19 -13.01
CA MET A 50 16.91 -0.64 -12.53
C MET A 50 17.98 -0.61 -13.63
N THR A 51 18.02 -1.60 -14.53
CA THR A 51 18.99 -1.63 -15.63
C THR A 51 18.80 -0.52 -16.67
N ILE A 52 17.59 0.02 -16.74
CA ILE A 52 17.20 1.12 -17.64
C ILE A 52 16.94 2.42 -16.90
N LYS A 53 17.40 2.53 -15.63
CA LYS A 53 17.26 3.70 -14.77
C LYS A 53 15.80 4.14 -14.56
N ARG A 54 14.92 3.17 -14.39
CA ARG A 54 13.51 3.38 -14.11
C ARG A 54 13.11 2.71 -12.80
N SER A 55 12.07 3.23 -12.16
CA SER A 55 11.49 2.61 -10.97
C SER A 55 9.99 2.88 -10.90
N TRP A 56 9.28 1.93 -10.28
CA TRP A 56 7.92 2.15 -9.82
C TRP A 56 7.92 2.87 -8.48
N VAL A 57 7.09 3.91 -8.38
CA VAL A 57 6.80 4.59 -7.11
C VAL A 57 5.34 4.39 -6.78
N LEU A 58 5.06 3.88 -5.60
CA LEU A 58 3.71 3.74 -5.08
C LEU A 58 3.15 5.12 -4.77
N SER A 59 2.11 5.54 -5.49
CA SER A 59 1.45 6.82 -5.28
C SER A 59 0.27 6.70 -4.32
N ARG A 60 -0.50 5.59 -4.43
CA ARG A 60 -1.66 5.35 -3.57
C ARG A 60 -1.84 3.86 -3.33
N LEU A 61 -2.34 3.52 -2.14
CA LEU A 61 -2.77 2.19 -1.76
C LEU A 61 -4.06 2.28 -0.94
N ALA A 62 -5.04 1.48 -1.30
CA ALA A 62 -6.25 1.23 -0.50
C ALA A 62 -6.37 -0.27 -0.25
N ILE A 63 -6.60 -0.66 1.00
CA ILE A 63 -6.82 -2.03 1.43
C ILE A 63 -8.15 -2.06 2.18
N GLU A 64 -9.08 -2.90 1.77
CA GLU A 64 -10.35 -3.10 2.45
C GLU A 64 -10.55 -4.59 2.71
N MET A 65 -10.72 -4.94 3.98
CA MET A 65 -10.79 -6.32 4.43
C MET A 65 -12.10 -6.57 5.19
N ASP A 66 -12.82 -7.59 4.76
CA ASP A 66 -13.95 -8.09 5.53
C ASP A 66 -13.47 -8.85 6.76
N GLU A 67 -12.36 -9.57 6.62
CA GLU A 67 -11.70 -10.29 7.69
C GLU A 67 -10.21 -10.44 7.35
N MET A 68 -9.34 -10.37 8.35
CA MET A 68 -7.93 -10.71 8.19
C MET A 68 -7.71 -12.23 8.31
N PRO A 69 -6.84 -12.83 7.48
CA PRO A 69 -6.44 -14.24 7.63
C PRO A 69 -5.95 -14.53 9.06
N GLN A 70 -6.41 -15.62 9.63
CA GLN A 70 -5.96 -16.09 10.95
C GLN A 70 -4.57 -16.72 10.85
N MET A 71 -3.87 -16.74 11.95
CA MET A 71 -2.56 -17.39 12.10
C MET A 71 -2.59 -18.82 11.52
N TYR A 72 -1.54 -19.18 10.76
CA TYR A 72 -1.37 -20.42 10.00
C TYR A 72 -2.32 -20.62 8.81
N THR A 73 -3.17 -19.65 8.50
CA THR A 73 -4.00 -19.73 7.30
C THR A 73 -3.14 -19.47 6.06
N LYS A 74 -3.20 -20.38 5.09
CA LYS A 74 -2.72 -20.14 3.74
C LYS A 74 -3.75 -19.36 2.94
N PHE A 75 -3.28 -18.38 2.20
CA PHE A 75 -4.12 -17.56 1.33
C PHE A 75 -3.36 -17.15 0.08
N ASN A 76 -4.10 -16.74 -0.93
CA ASN A 76 -3.55 -16.22 -2.16
C ASN A 76 -3.83 -14.73 -2.29
N VAL A 77 -2.86 -13.99 -2.77
CA VAL A 77 -3.06 -12.65 -3.30
C VAL A 77 -3.10 -12.76 -4.83
N GLU A 78 -4.28 -12.55 -5.39
CA GLU A 78 -4.43 -12.35 -6.83
C GLU A 78 -4.19 -10.88 -7.15
N THR A 79 -3.50 -10.60 -8.27
CA THR A 79 -3.26 -9.22 -8.70
C THR A 79 -3.31 -9.08 -10.21
N TRP A 80 -3.79 -7.93 -10.68
CA TRP A 80 -3.89 -7.59 -12.09
C TRP A 80 -3.77 -6.09 -12.33
N VAL A 81 -3.29 -5.70 -13.50
CA VAL A 81 -3.28 -4.31 -13.94
C VAL A 81 -4.65 -3.98 -14.50
N GLU A 82 -5.36 -3.02 -13.89
CA GLU A 82 -6.67 -2.55 -14.35
C GLU A 82 -6.55 -1.60 -15.53
N SER A 83 -5.55 -0.72 -15.50
CA SER A 83 -5.33 0.27 -16.54
C SER A 83 -3.89 0.78 -16.55
N ALA A 84 -3.45 1.27 -17.70
CA ALA A 84 -2.20 2.00 -17.85
C ALA A 84 -2.46 3.33 -18.53
N MET A 85 -1.83 4.37 -18.05
CA MET A 85 -1.75 5.72 -18.63
C MET A 85 -0.28 6.07 -18.83
N ARG A 86 -0.01 7.20 -19.49
CA ARG A 86 1.36 7.56 -19.85
C ARG A 86 2.36 7.47 -18.70
N PHE A 87 1.98 7.89 -17.49
CA PHE A 87 2.87 7.96 -16.32
C PHE A 87 2.42 7.10 -15.16
N PHE A 88 1.21 6.53 -15.20
CA PHE A 88 0.60 5.83 -14.09
C PHE A 88 -0.04 4.51 -14.53
N THR A 89 -0.05 3.55 -13.61
CA THR A 89 -0.87 2.33 -13.72
C THR A 89 -1.79 2.20 -12.52
N SER A 90 -2.99 1.65 -12.74
CA SER A 90 -3.88 1.18 -11.68
C SER A 90 -3.78 -0.33 -11.59
N ARG A 91 -3.67 -0.83 -10.38
CA ARG A 91 -3.55 -2.26 -10.07
C ARG A 91 -4.50 -2.64 -8.97
N ASN A 92 -5.11 -3.79 -9.11
CA ASN A 92 -6.03 -4.35 -8.13
C ASN A 92 -5.47 -5.62 -7.49
N PHE A 93 -6.01 -5.94 -6.32
CA PHE A 93 -5.70 -7.15 -5.55
C PHE A 93 -6.99 -7.77 -5.03
N ARG A 94 -6.99 -9.11 -4.93
CA ARG A 94 -8.00 -9.89 -4.22
C ARG A 94 -7.28 -10.87 -3.31
N VAL A 95 -7.66 -10.89 -2.03
CA VAL A 95 -7.15 -11.84 -1.05
C VAL A 95 -8.15 -12.97 -0.91
N VAL A 96 -7.73 -14.20 -1.16
CA VAL A 96 -8.62 -15.36 -1.23
C VAL A 96 -7.99 -16.57 -0.55
N GLY A 97 -8.75 -17.26 0.30
CA GLY A 97 -8.35 -18.51 0.94
C GLY A 97 -8.30 -19.70 -0.05
N GLU A 98 -7.72 -20.80 0.40
CA GLU A 98 -7.70 -22.05 -0.37
C GLU A 98 -9.10 -22.60 -0.61
N ASP A 99 -10.04 -22.34 0.29
CA ASP A 99 -11.46 -22.71 0.22
C ASP A 99 -12.28 -21.80 -0.71
N GLY A 100 -11.67 -20.78 -1.30
CA GLY A 100 -12.33 -19.78 -2.14
C GLY A 100 -12.96 -18.61 -1.37
N LYS A 101 -12.87 -18.58 -0.03
CA LYS A 101 -13.32 -17.45 0.79
C LYS A 101 -12.55 -16.20 0.41
N VAL A 102 -13.26 -15.12 0.08
CA VAL A 102 -12.64 -13.82 -0.15
C VAL A 102 -12.50 -13.10 1.18
N TYR A 103 -11.27 -12.71 1.52
CA TYR A 103 -10.97 -11.94 2.73
C TYR A 103 -11.07 -10.43 2.52
N GLY A 104 -10.81 -9.97 1.31
CA GLY A 104 -10.86 -8.55 0.97
C GLY A 104 -10.15 -8.23 -0.33
N TYR A 105 -9.98 -6.94 -0.57
CA TYR A 105 -9.45 -6.39 -1.80
C TYR A 105 -8.45 -5.27 -1.54
N GLY A 106 -7.64 -4.97 -2.55
CA GLY A 106 -6.78 -3.80 -2.57
C GLY A 106 -6.78 -3.12 -3.92
N ARG A 107 -6.47 -1.82 -3.92
CA ARG A 107 -6.22 -1.01 -5.10
C ARG A 107 -4.96 -0.19 -4.93
N SER A 108 -4.15 -0.07 -5.96
CA SER A 108 -2.96 0.78 -5.94
C SER A 108 -2.81 1.58 -7.22
N ILE A 109 -2.14 2.72 -7.11
CA ILE A 109 -1.71 3.55 -8.24
C ILE A 109 -0.20 3.68 -8.15
N TRP A 110 0.47 3.39 -9.27
CA TRP A 110 1.92 3.44 -9.39
C TRP A 110 2.33 4.44 -10.46
N ALA A 111 3.33 5.24 -10.15
CA ALA A 111 3.98 6.11 -11.12
C ALA A 111 5.29 5.47 -11.60
N MET A 112 5.61 5.63 -12.88
CA MET A 112 6.94 5.31 -13.40
C MET A 112 7.79 6.57 -13.39
N ILE A 113 8.99 6.49 -12.80
CA ILE A 113 9.94 7.59 -12.75
C ILE A 113 11.30 7.18 -13.31
N ASP A 114 12.03 8.17 -13.77
CA ASP A 114 13.47 8.11 -13.99
C ASP A 114 14.18 8.23 -12.64
N THR A 115 15.11 7.31 -12.33
CA THR A 115 15.79 7.28 -11.02
C THR A 115 16.86 8.34 -10.84
N GLU A 116 17.38 8.92 -11.94
CA GLU A 116 18.37 9.98 -11.89
C GLU A 116 17.74 11.36 -11.80
N THR A 117 16.73 11.62 -12.65
CA THR A 117 16.08 12.94 -12.73
C THR A 117 14.90 13.06 -11.77
N ARG A 118 14.39 11.96 -11.24
CA ARG A 118 13.20 11.86 -10.40
C ARG A 118 11.90 12.33 -11.09
N GLN A 119 11.91 12.45 -12.43
CA GLN A 119 10.78 12.90 -13.21
C GLN A 119 9.91 11.72 -13.68
N PRO A 120 8.59 11.89 -13.82
CA PRO A 120 7.73 10.88 -14.43
C PRO A 120 8.18 10.52 -15.84
N THR A 121 8.17 9.23 -16.18
CA THR A 121 8.55 8.74 -17.51
C THR A 121 7.42 7.99 -18.19
N ASP A 122 7.48 7.95 -19.52
CA ASP A 122 6.47 7.31 -20.33
C ASP A 122 6.56 5.77 -20.20
N ILE A 123 5.52 5.17 -19.63
CA ILE A 123 5.41 3.71 -19.44
C ILE A 123 5.34 3.00 -20.80
N PHE A 124 4.71 3.61 -21.80
CA PHE A 124 4.56 3.03 -23.13
C PHE A 124 5.87 3.05 -23.95
N ALA A 125 6.88 3.80 -23.51
CA ALA A 125 8.21 3.74 -24.12
C ALA A 125 8.95 2.44 -23.78
N ILE A 126 8.51 1.69 -22.76
CA ILE A 126 9.10 0.40 -22.41
C ILE A 126 8.53 -0.67 -23.31
N ASP A 127 9.41 -1.35 -24.04
CA ASP A 127 9.09 -2.48 -24.92
C ASP A 127 7.86 -2.22 -25.81
N ASN A 128 7.87 -1.03 -26.47
CA ASN A 128 6.82 -0.58 -27.40
C ASN A 128 5.38 -0.69 -26.83
N GLY A 129 5.20 -0.36 -25.56
CA GLY A 129 3.89 -0.38 -24.92
C GLY A 129 3.40 -1.78 -24.50
N ALA A 130 4.31 -2.72 -24.31
CA ALA A 130 3.99 -4.10 -23.96
C ALA A 130 3.11 -4.24 -22.71
N ILE A 131 3.08 -3.22 -21.83
CA ILE A 131 2.19 -3.22 -20.66
C ILE A 131 0.71 -3.38 -21.04
N ASN A 132 0.30 -2.90 -22.24
CA ASN A 132 -1.06 -3.03 -22.73
C ASN A 132 -1.52 -4.49 -22.87
N ASN A 133 -0.58 -5.41 -23.11
CA ASN A 133 -0.87 -6.85 -23.22
C ASN A 133 -1.33 -7.47 -21.90
N TRP A 134 -1.07 -6.78 -20.79
CA TRP A 134 -1.31 -7.28 -19.42
C TRP A 134 -2.50 -6.61 -18.72
N ILE A 135 -3.20 -5.69 -19.41
CA ILE A 135 -4.41 -5.05 -18.87
C ILE A 135 -5.55 -6.08 -18.82
N VAL A 136 -6.28 -6.07 -17.70
CA VAL A 136 -7.48 -6.86 -17.44
C VAL A 136 -8.61 -5.87 -17.15
N ASP A 137 -9.49 -5.70 -18.10
CA ASP A 137 -10.59 -4.74 -18.07
C ASP A 137 -11.96 -5.36 -17.74
N ASP A 138 -12.03 -6.70 -17.77
CA ASP A 138 -13.23 -7.51 -17.51
C ASP A 138 -13.31 -8.08 -16.07
N LYS A 139 -12.31 -7.81 -15.21
CA LYS A 139 -12.29 -8.23 -13.81
C LYS A 139 -12.49 -7.06 -12.87
N GLU A 140 -13.65 -7.02 -12.23
CA GLU A 140 -14.00 -5.97 -11.30
C GLU A 140 -13.25 -6.10 -9.95
N CYS A 141 -12.99 -4.95 -9.34
CA CYS A 141 -12.60 -4.81 -7.96
C CYS A 141 -13.69 -4.02 -7.23
N PRO A 142 -14.44 -4.62 -6.29
CA PRO A 142 -15.66 -4.03 -5.76
C PRO A 142 -15.45 -2.86 -4.79
N ILE A 143 -14.21 -2.67 -4.28
CA ILE A 143 -13.93 -1.58 -3.36
C ILE A 143 -13.75 -0.24 -4.08
N ASP A 144 -14.07 0.85 -3.41
CA ASP A 144 -13.89 2.20 -3.95
C ASP A 144 -12.43 2.51 -4.29
N LYS A 145 -12.22 3.33 -5.32
CA LYS A 145 -10.88 3.71 -5.79
C LYS A 145 -10.09 4.57 -4.78
N GLY A 146 -10.70 4.92 -3.67
CA GLY A 146 -10.13 5.87 -2.73
C GLY A 146 -10.13 7.30 -3.28
N GLY A 147 -10.54 8.23 -2.47
CA GLY A 147 -10.57 9.65 -2.79
C GLY A 147 -9.30 10.39 -2.35
N ARG A 148 -9.28 11.69 -2.64
CA ARG A 148 -8.31 12.59 -1.99
C ARG A 148 -8.71 12.73 -0.51
N VAL A 149 -7.83 12.31 0.40
CA VAL A 149 -8.02 12.55 1.83
C VAL A 149 -7.99 14.05 2.08
N LYS A 150 -9.15 14.61 2.48
CA LYS A 150 -9.29 16.02 2.80
C LYS A 150 -9.11 16.21 4.30
N MET A 151 -8.29 17.15 4.69
CA MET A 151 -8.07 17.56 6.07
C MET A 151 -8.03 19.06 6.14
N ASP A 152 -8.48 19.61 7.25
CA ASP A 152 -8.46 21.03 7.55
C ASP A 152 -7.61 21.32 8.81
N ASP A 153 -7.68 22.54 9.32
CA ASP A 153 -6.88 23.01 10.45
C ASP A 153 -7.36 22.48 11.81
N SER A 154 -8.45 21.69 11.85
CA SER A 154 -8.91 21.01 13.08
C SER A 154 -8.08 19.76 13.42
N ALA A 155 -7.21 19.31 12.52
CA ALA A 155 -6.34 18.17 12.73
C ALA A 155 -5.35 18.44 13.87
N GLN A 156 -5.30 17.54 14.84
CA GLN A 156 -4.47 17.66 16.03
C GLN A 156 -3.22 16.78 15.92
N LEU A 157 -2.09 17.30 16.39
CA LEU A 157 -0.87 16.50 16.57
C LEU A 157 -1.12 15.44 17.65
N VAL A 158 -1.02 14.16 17.28
CA VAL A 158 -1.29 13.03 18.18
C VAL A 158 -0.05 12.18 18.46
N GLY A 159 1.04 12.38 17.76
CA GLY A 159 2.28 11.64 17.99
C GLY A 159 3.40 12.09 17.06
N THR A 160 4.62 11.73 17.45
CA THR A 160 5.84 11.89 16.66
C THR A 160 6.69 10.63 16.73
N VAL A 161 7.35 10.26 15.63
CA VAL A 161 8.27 9.13 15.57
C VAL A 161 9.53 9.55 14.84
N GLU A 162 10.70 9.33 15.44
CA GLU A 162 11.97 9.43 14.74
C GLU A 162 12.23 8.13 13.97
N THR A 163 12.42 8.22 12.66
CA THR A 163 12.62 7.06 11.79
C THR A 163 13.97 6.38 12.05
N LYS A 164 13.99 5.06 12.03
CA LYS A 164 15.15 4.23 12.38
C LYS A 164 15.54 3.27 11.24
N TYR A 165 16.58 2.48 11.46
CA TYR A 165 17.10 1.50 10.50
C TYR A 165 16.01 0.57 9.93
N ASN A 166 15.11 0.05 10.79
CA ASN A 166 14.07 -0.89 10.37
C ASN A 166 12.93 -0.26 9.57
N ASP A 167 12.89 1.08 9.47
CA ASP A 167 11.92 1.77 8.64
C ASP A 167 12.38 1.92 7.19
N VAL A 168 13.69 1.69 6.90
CA VAL A 168 14.29 1.98 5.60
C VAL A 168 14.18 0.80 4.65
N ASP A 169 13.76 1.07 3.42
CA ASP A 169 13.68 0.11 2.33
C ASP A 169 14.99 0.01 1.52
N ILE A 170 14.96 -0.84 0.49
CA ILE A 170 16.10 -1.07 -0.43
C ILE A 170 16.51 0.17 -1.24
N ASN A 171 15.67 1.19 -1.32
CA ASN A 171 15.95 2.45 -2.02
C ASN A 171 16.56 3.50 -1.08
N GLY A 172 16.67 3.20 0.21
CA GLY A 172 17.16 4.14 1.22
C GLY A 172 16.12 5.12 1.74
N HIS A 173 14.84 4.91 1.42
CA HIS A 173 13.71 5.72 1.88
C HIS A 173 12.89 4.96 2.92
N ILE A 174 12.04 5.66 3.65
CA ILE A 174 11.11 5.01 4.56
C ILE A 174 10.13 4.16 3.76
N ASN A 175 10.08 2.87 4.09
CA ASN A 175 9.25 1.88 3.43
C ASN A 175 7.77 2.26 3.49
N SER A 176 7.07 2.13 2.36
CA SER A 176 5.65 2.46 2.24
C SER A 176 4.78 1.78 3.29
N VAL A 177 5.12 0.53 3.67
CA VAL A 177 4.37 -0.22 4.69
C VAL A 177 4.63 0.34 6.09
N LYS A 178 5.82 0.89 6.36
CA LYS A 178 6.12 1.48 7.68
C LYS A 178 5.23 2.67 8.01
N TYR A 179 4.85 3.45 7.02
CA TYR A 179 3.84 4.50 7.24
C TYR A 179 2.48 3.93 7.66
N ILE A 180 2.10 2.73 7.14
CA ILE A 180 0.87 2.05 7.57
C ILE A 180 0.99 1.63 9.03
N GLU A 181 2.10 1.00 9.41
CA GLU A 181 2.37 0.56 10.79
C GLU A 181 2.35 1.74 11.76
N HIS A 182 3.12 2.80 11.49
CA HIS A 182 3.17 4.00 12.33
C HIS A 182 1.81 4.71 12.47
N VAL A 183 0.98 4.72 11.42
CA VAL A 183 -0.38 5.26 11.51
C VAL A 183 -1.23 4.41 12.44
N LEU A 184 -1.14 3.10 12.34
CA LEU A 184 -1.93 2.19 13.15
C LEU A 184 -1.49 2.15 14.62
N ASP A 185 -0.24 2.49 14.92
CA ASP A 185 0.31 2.67 16.27
C ASP A 185 -0.26 3.91 17.01
N LEU A 186 -1.06 4.74 16.34
CA LEU A 186 -1.74 5.89 16.97
C LEU A 186 -2.94 5.50 17.85
N TRP A 187 -3.31 4.24 17.88
CA TRP A 187 -4.33 3.68 18.77
C TRP A 187 -3.71 2.59 19.65
N ASP A 188 -4.18 2.51 20.86
CA ASP A 188 -3.73 1.53 21.84
C ASP A 188 -4.40 0.14 21.68
N LEU A 189 -3.95 -0.83 22.49
CA LEU A 189 -4.50 -2.18 22.44
C LEU A 189 -5.96 -2.25 22.91
N ASP A 190 -6.40 -1.34 23.78
CA ASP A 190 -7.79 -1.35 24.27
C ASP A 190 -8.72 -0.95 23.15
N TRP A 191 -8.33 0.01 22.30
CA TRP A 191 -9.04 0.34 21.06
C TRP A 191 -9.17 -0.89 20.15
N TYR A 192 -8.07 -1.61 19.88
CA TYR A 192 -8.06 -2.76 18.98
C TYR A 192 -8.78 -4.00 19.54
N ARG A 193 -9.09 -4.07 20.84
CA ARG A 193 -9.95 -5.12 21.43
C ARG A 193 -11.41 -4.94 21.03
N GLU A 194 -11.84 -3.72 20.77
CA GLU A 194 -13.23 -3.37 20.45
C GLU A 194 -13.43 -3.06 18.97
N HIS A 195 -12.38 -2.73 18.24
CA HIS A 195 -12.45 -2.27 16.85
C HIS A 195 -11.52 -3.08 15.94
N GLN A 196 -12.00 -3.33 14.73
CA GLN A 196 -11.19 -3.96 13.68
C GLN A 196 -11.03 -2.98 12.50
N ILE A 197 -9.86 -2.98 11.88
CA ILE A 197 -9.63 -2.16 10.70
C ILE A 197 -10.45 -2.75 9.54
N LYS A 198 -11.40 -1.96 9.03
CA LYS A 198 -12.16 -2.30 7.83
C LYS A 198 -11.42 -1.86 6.57
N ARG A 199 -10.95 -0.61 6.56
CA ARG A 199 -10.32 -0.01 5.39
C ARG A 199 -9.15 0.90 5.79
N PHE A 200 -8.09 0.81 5.03
CA PHE A 200 -6.92 1.68 5.14
C PHE A 200 -6.61 2.28 3.77
N GLU A 201 -6.50 3.59 3.68
CA GLU A 201 -6.06 4.29 2.48
C GLU A 201 -4.83 5.13 2.79
N ILE A 202 -3.88 5.18 1.85
CA ILE A 202 -2.73 6.05 1.95
C ILE A 202 -2.36 6.62 0.58
N ALA A 203 -2.02 7.91 0.55
CA ALA A 203 -1.46 8.61 -0.60
C ALA A 203 -0.09 9.16 -0.21
N TYR A 204 0.92 8.80 -0.97
CA TYR A 204 2.31 9.23 -0.78
C TYR A 204 2.58 10.50 -1.58
N VAL A 205 3.20 11.48 -0.95
CA VAL A 205 3.45 12.82 -1.50
C VAL A 205 4.95 13.10 -1.60
N ALA A 206 5.69 12.83 -0.53
CA ALA A 206 7.13 13.02 -0.46
C ALA A 206 7.80 11.88 0.31
N GLU A 207 9.06 11.65 0.02
CA GLU A 207 9.89 10.64 0.68
C GLU A 207 10.45 11.17 2.00
N ALA A 208 10.56 10.29 2.99
CA ALA A 208 11.32 10.51 4.21
C ALA A 208 12.50 9.54 4.30
N HIS A 209 13.48 9.88 5.12
CA HIS A 209 14.74 9.16 5.27
C HIS A 209 14.98 8.78 6.74
N GLN A 210 15.97 7.95 6.99
CA GLN A 210 16.41 7.66 8.36
C GLN A 210 16.84 8.94 9.07
N GLY A 211 16.36 9.10 10.32
CA GLY A 211 16.65 10.25 11.17
C GLY A 211 15.63 11.38 11.04
N ASP A 212 14.76 11.36 10.02
CA ASP A 212 13.65 12.32 9.93
C ASP A 212 12.67 12.09 11.09
N THR A 213 12.07 13.16 11.60
CA THR A 213 10.99 13.09 12.58
C THR A 213 9.64 13.20 11.87
N LEU A 214 8.86 12.12 11.94
CA LEU A 214 7.49 12.09 11.42
C LEU A 214 6.51 12.60 12.49
N SER A 215 5.70 13.58 12.13
CA SER A 215 4.62 14.15 12.95
C SER A 215 3.28 13.73 12.39
N PHE A 216 2.41 13.20 13.25
CA PHE A 216 1.11 12.65 12.88
C PHE A 216 -0.02 13.57 13.35
N TYR A 217 -0.74 14.16 12.40
CA TYR A 217 -1.90 15.00 12.66
C TYR A 217 -3.17 14.21 12.34
N ARG A 218 -4.03 14.01 13.34
CA ARG A 218 -5.26 13.20 13.21
C ARG A 218 -6.49 14.11 13.27
N MET A 219 -7.47 13.80 12.41
CA MET A 219 -8.79 14.40 12.36
C MET A 219 -9.83 13.28 12.28
N GLN A 220 -10.83 13.29 13.16
CA GLN A 220 -11.96 12.38 13.07
C GLN A 220 -12.98 12.96 12.05
N THR A 221 -13.40 12.13 11.09
CA THR A 221 -14.33 12.51 10.01
C THR A 221 -15.66 11.77 10.05
N GLY A 222 -15.78 10.76 10.91
CA GLY A 222 -16.98 9.98 11.16
C GLY A 222 -16.88 9.23 12.47
N GLU A 223 -17.87 8.41 12.83
CA GLU A 223 -17.92 7.70 14.10
C GLU A 223 -16.65 6.85 14.33
N ASN A 224 -16.26 6.06 13.32
CA ASN A 224 -15.06 5.21 13.34
C ASN A 224 -14.15 5.51 12.13
N GLU A 225 -14.12 6.75 11.68
CA GLU A 225 -13.40 7.19 10.51
C GLU A 225 -12.42 8.31 10.86
N TYR A 226 -11.15 8.14 10.51
CA TYR A 226 -10.08 9.05 10.83
C TYR A 226 -9.21 9.34 9.62
N CYS A 227 -8.85 10.61 9.44
CA CYS A 227 -7.85 11.06 8.47
C CYS A 227 -6.57 11.45 9.20
N ILE A 228 -5.43 11.05 8.66
CA ILE A 228 -4.12 11.33 9.22
C ILE A 228 -3.24 11.98 8.15
N ARG A 229 -2.62 13.12 8.49
CA ARG A 229 -1.56 13.75 7.73
C ARG A 229 -0.24 13.49 8.43
N ILE A 230 0.76 13.02 7.67
CA ILE A 230 2.10 12.77 8.15
C ILE A 230 3.02 13.80 7.54
N CYS A 231 3.70 14.57 8.40
CA CYS A 231 4.69 15.56 7.99
C CYS A 231 6.07 15.17 8.54
N LYS A 232 7.12 15.42 7.78
CA LYS A 232 8.51 15.31 8.25
C LYS A 232 9.06 16.69 8.58
N ASP A 233 9.95 16.76 9.59
CA ASP A 233 10.72 17.94 9.96
C ASP A 233 9.87 19.22 10.12
N GLY A 234 8.66 19.05 10.69
CA GLY A 234 7.69 20.10 10.93
C GLY A 234 6.60 20.17 9.86
N ASP A 235 6.90 20.64 8.64
CA ASP A 235 5.85 21.06 7.70
C ASP A 235 5.80 20.29 6.37
N THR A 236 6.83 19.50 6.03
CA THR A 236 6.85 18.78 4.75
C THR A 236 5.93 17.58 4.79
N GLU A 237 4.78 17.67 4.11
CA GLU A 237 3.83 16.57 4.02
C GLU A 237 4.42 15.37 3.25
N CYS A 238 4.49 14.21 3.91
CA CYS A 238 4.94 12.95 3.30
C CYS A 238 3.78 12.10 2.80
N CYS A 239 2.73 11.97 3.63
CA CYS A 239 1.60 11.10 3.34
C CYS A 239 0.30 11.67 3.90
N ARG A 240 -0.80 11.24 3.29
CA ARG A 240 -2.14 11.30 3.89
C ARG A 240 -2.76 9.94 3.90
N SER A 241 -3.35 9.57 5.01
CA SER A 241 -4.07 8.31 5.14
C SER A 241 -5.48 8.52 5.70
N LYS A 242 -6.32 7.53 5.45
CA LYS A 242 -7.65 7.39 6.01
C LYS A 242 -7.80 6.01 6.57
N VAL A 243 -8.29 5.91 7.79
CA VAL A 243 -8.55 4.64 8.48
C VAL A 243 -10.03 4.57 8.82
N ILE A 244 -10.67 3.45 8.48
CA ILE A 244 -12.06 3.16 8.86
C ILE A 244 -12.04 1.88 9.68
N PHE A 245 -12.61 1.95 10.88
CA PHE A 245 -12.82 0.80 11.77
C PHE A 245 -14.27 0.30 11.70
N LYS A 246 -14.49 -0.94 12.12
CA LYS A 246 -15.80 -1.58 12.33
C LYS A 246 -15.84 -2.22 13.70
#